data_a957cc2805f52478779d84041ec7d053
#
_entry.id   a957cc2805f52478779d84041ec7d053
#
_cell.length_a   1.000
_cell.length_b   1.000
_cell.length_c   1.000
_cell.angle_alpha   90.00
_cell.angle_beta   90.00
_cell.angle_gamma   90.00
#
_symmetry.space_group_name_H-M   'P 1'
#
loop_
_entity.id
_entity.type
_entity.pdbx_description
1 polymer ?
#
loop_
_entity_poly.entity_id
_entity_poly.type
_entity_poly.pdbx_seq_one_letter_code
_entity_poly.pdbx_strand_id
1 'polypeptide(L)'
;MTHVQTNEADPKKRAFTKKELHDFFTCCDDQVARIRAFGRKGWLPAFRDATLLKTAYAFGLRRNETRMLDAADFGRNVAGPEFGEYGLCRVRFGKAKKGSPPKQRSVMTVWGWTRDILEEWFEEIRPLFGADDNPAAWPSERGLRVGCQRLNSRFIAYRKELGLDDAVDFHSLRRSYVTHLIEDGWDPRFVQEQVGHEHASTTSIYTCVSSDFRKRTLRRHLDATVTEALQGQEAPA
;
A
#
# COMPACT_ATOMS: atom_id res chain seq x y z
N MET A 1 14.08 -8.04 23.22
CA MET A 1 13.10 -7.28 22.41
C MET A 1 12.24 -8.28 21.66
N THR A 2 11.00 -8.45 22.09
CA THR A 2 10.05 -9.39 21.49
C THR A 2 9.56 -8.82 20.16
N HIS A 3 9.99 -9.42 19.04
CA HIS A 3 9.41 -9.13 17.73
C HIS A 3 7.97 -9.61 17.72
N VAL A 4 7.02 -8.70 17.86
CA VAL A 4 5.62 -8.98 17.57
C VAL A 4 5.51 -9.26 16.08
N GLN A 5 5.48 -10.53 15.72
CA GLN A 5 5.17 -10.97 14.36
C GLN A 5 3.71 -10.57 14.09
N THR A 6 3.51 -9.60 13.20
CA THR A 6 2.17 -9.34 12.65
C THR A 6 1.78 -10.56 11.83
N ASN A 7 0.80 -11.31 12.32
CA ASN A 7 0.27 -12.49 11.63
C ASN A 7 -0.53 -11.99 10.41
N GLU A 8 -0.02 -12.21 9.21
CA GLU A 8 -0.67 -11.81 7.97
C GLU A 8 -2.04 -12.50 7.77
N ALA A 9 -2.24 -13.63 8.43
CA ALA A 9 -3.44 -14.45 8.37
C ALA A 9 -4.38 -14.27 9.57
N ASP A 10 -4.25 -13.18 10.35
CA ASP A 10 -5.16 -12.92 11.47
C ASP A 10 -6.59 -12.71 10.95
N PRO A 11 -7.54 -13.63 11.23
CA PRO A 11 -8.91 -13.55 10.73
C PRO A 11 -9.70 -12.37 11.30
N LYS A 12 -9.21 -11.75 12.39
CA LYS A 12 -9.80 -10.56 13.01
C LYS A 12 -9.39 -9.26 12.30
N LYS A 13 -8.44 -9.32 11.38
CA LYS A 13 -7.93 -8.16 10.64
C LYS A 13 -8.42 -8.16 9.21
N ARG A 14 -8.80 -6.99 8.69
CA ARG A 14 -9.36 -6.83 7.35
C ARG A 14 -8.64 -5.80 6.49
N ALA A 15 -8.92 -5.81 5.21
CA ALA A 15 -8.59 -4.71 4.29
C ALA A 15 -9.51 -3.50 4.54
N PHE A 16 -9.09 -2.34 4.10
CA PHE A 16 -9.99 -1.20 3.89
C PHE A 16 -10.91 -1.49 2.70
N THR A 17 -12.13 -1.00 2.73
CA THR A 17 -12.87 -0.77 1.50
C THR A 17 -12.23 0.38 0.72
N LYS A 18 -12.51 0.49 -0.60
CA LYS A 18 -11.99 1.60 -1.42
C LYS A 18 -12.39 2.96 -0.87
N LYS A 19 -13.63 3.07 -0.36
CA LYS A 19 -14.12 4.32 0.27
C LYS A 19 -13.38 4.63 1.56
N GLU A 20 -13.26 3.67 2.48
CA GLU A 20 -12.52 3.86 3.73
C GLU A 20 -11.06 4.26 3.50
N LEU A 21 -10.41 3.67 2.48
CA LEU A 21 -9.04 4.01 2.14
C LEU A 21 -8.93 5.44 1.58
N HIS A 22 -9.87 5.83 0.73
CA HIS A 22 -9.94 7.20 0.23
C HIS A 22 -10.12 8.20 1.38
N ASP A 23 -11.11 7.96 2.25
CA ASP A 23 -11.38 8.80 3.41
C ASP A 23 -10.16 8.86 4.36
N PHE A 24 -9.44 7.73 4.51
CA PHE A 24 -8.23 7.65 5.32
C PHE A 24 -7.09 8.53 4.75
N PHE A 25 -6.86 8.51 3.45
CA PHE A 25 -5.84 9.34 2.82
C PHE A 25 -6.24 10.81 2.83
N THR A 26 -7.50 11.13 2.59
CA THR A 26 -8.04 12.50 2.70
C THR A 26 -7.84 13.05 4.12
N CYS A 27 -8.16 12.26 5.15
CA CYS A 27 -7.93 12.65 6.55
C CYS A 27 -6.45 12.95 6.83
N CYS A 28 -5.53 12.15 6.24
CA CYS A 28 -4.09 12.42 6.36
C CYS A 28 -3.71 13.77 5.73
N ASP A 29 -4.22 14.08 4.54
CA ASP A 29 -3.94 15.33 3.81
C ASP A 29 -4.56 16.54 4.51
N ASP A 30 -5.80 16.43 4.96
CA ASP A 30 -6.50 17.46 5.73
C ASP A 30 -5.75 17.82 7.03
N GLN A 31 -5.19 16.82 7.69
CA GLN A 31 -4.36 17.04 8.87
C GLN A 31 -3.09 17.82 8.53
N VAL A 32 -2.43 17.52 7.39
CA VAL A 32 -1.28 18.30 6.91
C VAL A 32 -1.68 19.73 6.62
N ALA A 33 -2.75 19.94 5.85
CA ALA A 33 -3.26 21.26 5.49
C ALA A 33 -3.62 22.08 6.73
N ARG A 34 -4.33 21.49 7.67
CA ARG A 34 -4.72 22.11 8.95
C ARG A 34 -3.51 22.58 9.76
N ILE A 35 -2.50 21.71 9.95
CA ILE A 35 -1.30 22.05 10.72
C ILE A 35 -0.51 23.16 10.02
N ARG A 36 -0.41 23.10 8.69
CA ARG A 36 0.31 24.08 7.87
C ARG A 36 -0.35 25.45 7.92
N ALA A 37 -1.68 25.50 7.82
CA ALA A 37 -2.46 26.74 7.89
C ALA A 37 -2.27 27.49 9.22
N PHE A 38 -2.07 26.76 10.32
CA PHE A 38 -1.79 27.36 11.65
C PHE A 38 -0.30 27.70 11.87
N GLY A 39 0.56 27.59 10.86
CA GLY A 39 1.99 27.89 10.97
C GLY A 39 2.76 27.00 11.97
N ARG A 40 2.20 25.83 12.32
CA ARG A 40 2.80 24.97 13.34
C ARG A 40 3.91 24.09 12.73
N LYS A 41 5.03 23.95 13.45
CA LYS A 41 6.21 23.16 13.04
C LYS A 41 5.90 21.67 12.75
N GLY A 42 4.77 21.14 13.19
CA GLY A 42 4.38 19.74 13.01
C GLY A 42 3.89 19.34 11.61
N TRP A 43 3.80 20.26 10.64
CA TRP A 43 3.29 19.95 9.31
C TRP A 43 4.24 19.06 8.49
N LEU A 44 5.56 19.27 8.59
CA LEU A 44 6.56 18.43 7.91
C LEU A 44 6.45 16.94 8.30
N PRO A 45 6.51 16.58 9.61
CA PRO A 45 6.29 15.19 10.00
C PRO A 45 4.89 14.66 9.66
N ALA A 46 3.85 15.50 9.63
CA ALA A 46 2.53 15.07 9.18
C ALA A 46 2.52 14.75 7.69
N PHE A 47 3.15 15.57 6.86
CA PHE A 47 3.31 15.33 5.42
C PHE A 47 4.08 14.03 5.15
N ARG A 48 5.24 13.86 5.80
CA ARG A 48 6.01 12.60 5.73
C ARG A 48 5.14 11.39 6.06
N ASP A 49 4.40 11.46 7.17
CA ASP A 49 3.57 10.34 7.62
C ASP A 49 2.45 10.03 6.61
N ALA A 50 1.80 11.05 6.03
CA ALA A 50 0.79 10.90 4.98
C ALA A 50 1.37 10.23 3.72
N THR A 51 2.49 10.76 3.19
CA THR A 51 3.15 10.20 2.00
C THR A 51 3.63 8.78 2.24
N LEU A 52 4.22 8.49 3.41
CA LEU A 52 4.65 7.15 3.80
C LEU A 52 3.49 6.15 3.83
N LEU A 53 2.32 6.53 4.38
CA LEU A 53 1.14 5.66 4.43
C LEU A 53 0.59 5.39 3.02
N LYS A 54 0.54 6.40 2.16
CA LYS A 54 0.16 6.25 0.75
C LYS A 54 1.14 5.34 0.00
N THR A 55 2.46 5.50 0.23
CA THR A 55 3.50 4.64 -0.34
C THR A 55 3.37 3.19 0.13
N ALA A 56 3.05 2.96 1.41
CA ALA A 56 2.82 1.62 1.93
C ALA A 56 1.69 0.89 1.20
N TYR A 57 0.62 1.61 0.85
CA TYR A 57 -0.45 1.07 0.01
C TYR A 57 -0.01 0.93 -1.45
N ALA A 58 0.57 1.98 -2.05
CA ALA A 58 0.92 2.01 -3.48
C ALA A 58 1.84 0.87 -3.93
N PHE A 59 2.68 0.37 -3.02
CA PHE A 59 3.63 -0.72 -3.26
C PHE A 59 3.34 -1.97 -2.41
N GLY A 60 2.21 -2.05 -1.74
CA GLY A 60 1.83 -3.21 -0.93
C GLY A 60 2.84 -3.59 0.15
N LEU A 61 3.46 -2.62 0.82
CA LEU A 61 4.58 -2.81 1.73
C LEU A 61 4.16 -3.16 3.15
N ARG A 62 5.00 -3.95 3.84
CA ARG A 62 4.90 -4.13 5.28
C ARG A 62 5.43 -2.89 6.01
N ARG A 63 4.94 -2.60 7.20
CA ARG A 63 5.36 -1.44 8.01
C ARG A 63 6.87 -1.31 8.13
N ASN A 64 7.58 -2.39 8.42
CA ASN A 64 9.05 -2.34 8.52
C ASN A 64 9.71 -2.17 7.16
N GLU A 65 9.20 -2.79 6.11
CA GLU A 65 9.67 -2.59 4.75
C GLU A 65 9.56 -1.11 4.37
N THR A 66 8.37 -0.50 4.55
CA THR A 66 8.14 0.92 4.26
C THR A 66 9.10 1.82 5.03
N ARG A 67 9.24 1.59 6.33
CA ARG A 67 10.13 2.38 7.18
C ARG A 67 11.60 2.31 6.76
N MET A 68 12.03 1.15 6.26
CA MET A 68 13.44 0.87 5.93
C MET A 68 13.85 1.31 4.53
N LEU A 69 12.93 1.87 3.73
CA LEU A 69 13.28 2.41 2.43
C LEU A 69 14.28 3.56 2.53
N ASP A 70 15.20 3.59 1.59
CA ASP A 70 16.05 4.71 1.29
C ASP A 70 15.53 5.44 0.04
N ALA A 71 15.94 6.68 -0.18
CA ALA A 71 15.59 7.42 -1.39
C ALA A 71 16.06 6.67 -2.66
N ALA A 72 17.23 6.06 -2.62
CA ALA A 72 17.81 5.27 -3.70
C ALA A 72 17.08 3.92 -3.97
N ASP A 73 16.10 3.55 -3.16
CA ASP A 73 15.29 2.35 -3.41
C ASP A 73 14.18 2.59 -4.45
N PHE A 74 13.93 3.84 -4.80
CA PHE A 74 13.00 4.19 -5.88
C PHE A 74 13.74 4.33 -7.20
N GLY A 75 13.05 4.04 -8.30
CA GLY A 75 13.62 4.13 -9.63
C GLY A 75 12.59 3.98 -10.74
N ARG A 76 13.07 4.16 -11.96
CA ARG A 76 12.25 4.02 -13.17
C ARG A 76 11.79 2.59 -13.37
N ASN A 77 10.55 2.47 -13.84
CA ASN A 77 10.03 1.25 -14.41
C ASN A 77 10.05 1.35 -15.93
N VAL A 78 10.88 0.55 -16.60
CA VAL A 78 10.99 0.56 -18.06
C VAL A 78 9.67 0.17 -18.74
N ALA A 79 8.86 -0.69 -18.08
CA ALA A 79 7.55 -1.10 -18.59
C ALA A 79 6.41 -0.12 -18.26
N GLY A 80 6.70 0.96 -17.51
CA GLY A 80 5.74 1.99 -17.12
C GLY A 80 6.41 3.35 -17.03
N PRO A 81 6.85 3.93 -18.18
CA PRO A 81 7.60 5.20 -18.19
C PRO A 81 6.78 6.38 -17.67
N GLU A 82 5.46 6.30 -17.67
CA GLU A 82 4.52 7.29 -17.13
C GLU A 82 4.70 7.54 -15.63
N PHE A 83 5.27 6.58 -14.90
CA PHE A 83 5.54 6.72 -13.46
C PHE A 83 6.87 7.45 -13.15
N GLY A 84 7.64 7.88 -14.17
CA GLY A 84 8.89 8.62 -14.01
C GLY A 84 9.91 7.87 -13.15
N GLU A 85 10.58 8.60 -12.24
CA GLU A 85 11.63 8.05 -11.36
C GLU A 85 11.07 7.19 -10.20
N TYR A 86 9.75 7.10 -10.06
CA TYR A 86 9.10 6.47 -8.90
C TYR A 86 8.23 5.26 -9.28
N GLY A 87 8.40 4.73 -10.50
CA GLY A 87 7.64 3.57 -10.99
C GLY A 87 8.02 2.24 -10.35
N LEU A 88 9.20 2.16 -9.73
CA LEU A 88 9.74 0.95 -9.10
C LEU A 88 10.18 1.24 -7.66
N CYS A 89 9.90 0.31 -6.75
CA CYS A 89 10.41 0.34 -5.38
C CYS A 89 11.17 -0.96 -5.06
N ARG A 90 12.46 -0.85 -4.69
CA ARG A 90 13.29 -1.98 -4.27
C ARG A 90 13.14 -2.22 -2.78
N VAL A 91 12.51 -3.31 -2.41
CA VAL A 91 12.33 -3.75 -1.03
C VAL A 91 13.50 -4.64 -0.62
N ARG A 92 14.44 -4.09 0.16
CA ARG A 92 15.66 -4.78 0.62
C ARG A 92 15.46 -5.60 1.90
N PHE A 93 14.52 -5.21 2.74
CA PHE A 93 14.32 -5.78 4.09
C PHE A 93 13.00 -6.55 4.19
N GLY A 94 12.77 -7.48 3.28
CA GLY A 94 11.64 -8.41 3.36
C GLY A 94 11.73 -9.35 4.57
N LYS A 95 10.69 -10.18 4.78
CA LYS A 95 10.65 -11.14 5.88
C LYS A 95 11.79 -12.15 5.73
N ALA A 96 12.73 -12.15 6.69
CA ALA A 96 13.79 -13.14 6.76
C ALA A 96 13.28 -14.44 7.39
N LYS A 97 13.76 -15.58 6.91
CA LYS A 97 13.69 -16.85 7.64
C LYS A 97 14.87 -16.91 8.62
N LYS A 98 14.70 -17.62 9.75
CA LYS A 98 15.79 -17.80 10.73
C LYS A 98 17.04 -18.37 10.02
N GLY A 99 18.16 -17.63 10.12
CA GLY A 99 19.43 -18.05 9.49
C GLY A 99 19.59 -17.67 8.00
N SER A 100 18.66 -16.93 7.41
CA SER A 100 18.76 -16.47 6.01
C SER A 100 18.72 -14.94 5.94
N PRO A 101 19.39 -14.30 4.95
CA PRO A 101 19.31 -12.89 4.73
C PRO A 101 17.86 -12.44 4.42
N PRO A 102 17.53 -11.16 4.64
CA PRO A 102 16.23 -10.62 4.25
C PRO A 102 15.99 -10.80 2.75
N LYS A 103 14.77 -11.22 2.40
CA LYS A 103 14.38 -11.34 0.99
C LYS A 103 14.28 -9.97 0.37
N GLN A 104 14.80 -9.87 -0.84
CA GLN A 104 14.72 -8.68 -1.66
C GLN A 104 13.71 -8.90 -2.79
N ARG A 105 13.01 -7.85 -3.17
CA ARG A 105 12.13 -7.83 -4.35
C ARG A 105 12.02 -6.42 -4.89
N SER A 106 11.67 -6.30 -6.15
CA SER A 106 11.23 -5.06 -6.75
C SER A 106 9.72 -5.07 -6.88
N VAL A 107 9.09 -3.96 -6.55
CA VAL A 107 7.64 -3.78 -6.64
C VAL A 107 7.36 -2.62 -7.58
N MET A 108 6.48 -2.82 -8.54
CA MET A 108 6.02 -1.79 -9.46
C MET A 108 4.77 -1.13 -8.91
N THR A 109 4.66 0.19 -9.02
CA THR A 109 3.37 0.85 -8.79
C THR A 109 2.45 0.66 -10.00
N VAL A 110 1.16 0.66 -9.72
CA VAL A 110 0.09 0.61 -10.75
C VAL A 110 -0.84 1.83 -10.63
N TRP A 111 -0.54 2.74 -9.71
CA TRP A 111 -1.36 3.90 -9.39
C TRP A 111 -0.71 5.16 -9.94
N GLY A 112 -1.38 5.86 -10.88
CA GLY A 112 -0.85 7.07 -11.51
C GLY A 112 -0.45 8.16 -10.51
N TRP A 113 -1.24 8.34 -9.46
CA TRP A 113 -0.99 9.34 -8.42
C TRP A 113 0.29 9.08 -7.58
N THR A 114 0.88 7.88 -7.66
CA THR A 114 2.10 7.54 -6.90
C THR A 114 3.27 8.41 -7.30
N ARG A 115 3.39 8.71 -8.60
CA ARG A 115 4.43 9.60 -9.12
C ARG A 115 4.35 10.96 -8.44
N ASP A 116 3.19 11.60 -8.51
CA ASP A 116 3.01 12.99 -8.07
C ASP A 116 3.33 13.16 -6.58
N ILE A 117 2.85 12.24 -5.72
CA ILE A 117 3.12 12.31 -4.28
C ILE A 117 4.58 12.05 -3.92
N LEU A 118 5.28 11.21 -4.69
CA LEU A 118 6.70 10.92 -4.41
C LEU A 118 7.60 12.01 -5.00
N GLU A 119 7.27 12.57 -6.16
CA GLU A 119 7.94 13.72 -6.74
C GLU A 119 7.89 14.91 -5.79
N GLU A 120 6.69 15.33 -5.34
CA GLU A 120 6.52 16.38 -4.33
C GLU A 120 7.31 16.07 -3.04
N TRP A 121 7.25 14.82 -2.58
CA TRP A 121 7.96 14.41 -1.36
C TRP A 121 9.47 14.54 -1.50
N PHE A 122 10.08 13.95 -2.53
CA PHE A 122 11.52 13.87 -2.66
C PHE A 122 12.15 15.19 -3.10
N GLU A 123 11.46 15.94 -3.96
CA GLU A 123 12.00 17.16 -4.57
C GLU A 123 11.74 18.40 -3.70
N GLU A 124 10.56 18.48 -3.05
CA GLU A 124 10.16 19.69 -2.34
C GLU A 124 10.20 19.55 -0.81
N ILE A 125 9.66 18.45 -0.28
CA ILE A 125 9.36 18.37 1.16
C ILE A 125 10.50 17.71 1.94
N ARG A 126 11.04 16.58 1.46
CA ARG A 126 12.12 15.87 2.15
C ARG A 126 13.36 16.73 2.39
N PRO A 127 13.82 17.60 1.47
CA PRO A 127 14.95 18.49 1.70
C PRO A 127 14.76 19.42 2.91
N LEU A 128 13.51 19.82 3.23
CA LEU A 128 13.21 20.69 4.36
C LEU A 128 13.49 20.04 5.73
N PHE A 129 13.76 18.75 5.79
CA PHE A 129 14.20 18.09 7.01
C PHE A 129 15.69 18.33 7.31
N GLY A 130 16.45 18.92 6.40
CA GLY A 130 17.90 19.16 6.58
C GLY A 130 18.69 17.88 6.84
N ALA A 131 18.30 16.78 6.21
CA ALA A 131 18.86 15.45 6.41
C ALA A 131 19.54 14.95 5.12
N ASP A 132 20.38 15.79 4.51
CA ASP A 132 21.00 15.52 3.21
C ASP A 132 21.89 14.27 3.22
N ASP A 133 22.64 14.07 4.30
CA ASP A 133 23.49 12.88 4.51
C ASP A 133 22.71 11.63 4.94
N ASN A 134 21.40 11.74 5.20
CA ASN A 134 20.58 10.61 5.62
C ASN A 134 19.96 9.92 4.40
N PRO A 135 20.30 8.66 4.07
CA PRO A 135 19.74 7.96 2.93
C PRO A 135 18.25 7.61 3.10
N ALA A 136 17.71 7.70 4.33
CA ALA A 136 16.34 7.31 4.62
C ALA A 136 15.32 8.06 3.74
N ALA A 137 14.41 7.33 3.11
CA ALA A 137 13.28 7.93 2.41
C ALA A 137 12.40 8.76 3.38
N TRP A 138 12.34 8.34 4.65
CA TRP A 138 11.49 8.91 5.68
C TRP A 138 12.31 9.39 6.87
N PRO A 139 12.97 10.56 6.78
CA PRO A 139 13.73 11.12 7.90
C PRO A 139 12.79 11.57 9.03
N SER A 140 13.27 11.49 10.25
CA SER A 140 12.65 12.12 11.41
C SER A 140 13.16 13.56 11.57
N GLU A 141 12.49 14.34 12.41
CA GLU A 141 12.88 15.72 12.76
C GLU A 141 14.23 15.81 13.49
N ARG A 142 14.83 14.67 13.83
CA ARG A 142 16.16 14.55 14.45
C ARG A 142 17.22 14.05 13.46
N GLY A 143 16.94 14.06 12.17
CA GLY A 143 17.86 13.57 11.15
C GLY A 143 18.04 12.05 11.13
N LEU A 144 17.24 11.28 11.89
CA LEU A 144 17.26 9.83 11.92
C LEU A 144 16.10 9.25 11.06
N ARG A 145 16.09 7.94 10.87
CA ARG A 145 14.96 7.24 10.26
C ARG A 145 13.74 7.24 11.19
N VAL A 146 12.53 7.41 10.64
CA VAL A 146 11.30 7.35 11.42
C VAL A 146 11.13 6.00 12.12
N GLY A 147 10.66 6.02 13.37
CA GLY A 147 10.47 4.81 14.19
C GLY A 147 9.15 4.10 13.93
N CYS A 148 9.14 2.75 14.03
CA CYS A 148 7.92 1.94 13.89
C CYS A 148 6.79 2.34 14.84
N GLN A 149 7.13 2.70 16.07
CA GLN A 149 6.15 3.09 17.08
C GLN A 149 5.45 4.40 16.71
N ARG A 150 6.20 5.37 16.16
CA ARG A 150 5.65 6.63 15.66
C ARG A 150 4.62 6.36 14.55
N LEU A 151 4.98 5.54 13.56
CA LEU A 151 4.08 5.20 12.45
C LEU A 151 2.79 4.53 12.94
N ASN A 152 2.93 3.59 13.88
CA ASN A 152 1.77 2.92 14.45
C ASN A 152 0.85 3.89 15.20
N SER A 153 1.42 4.78 16.00
CA SER A 153 0.65 5.79 16.76
C SER A 153 -0.08 6.74 15.83
N ARG A 154 0.55 7.18 14.74
CA ARG A 154 -0.10 8.05 13.73
C ARG A 154 -1.22 7.34 12.99
N PHE A 155 -0.99 6.10 12.55
CA PHE A 155 -2.03 5.28 11.93
C PHE A 155 -3.26 5.14 12.85
N ILE A 156 -3.03 4.81 14.12
CA ILE A 156 -4.11 4.67 15.11
C ILE A 156 -4.86 5.99 15.31
N ALA A 157 -4.15 7.13 15.31
CA ALA A 157 -4.78 8.43 15.44
C ALA A 157 -5.76 8.70 14.29
N TYR A 158 -5.35 8.52 13.03
CA TYR A 158 -6.21 8.68 11.85
C TYR A 158 -7.38 7.68 11.85
N ARG A 159 -7.10 6.42 12.19
CA ARG A 159 -8.15 5.39 12.33
C ARG A 159 -9.25 5.82 13.32
N LYS A 160 -8.85 6.33 14.49
CA LYS A 160 -9.79 6.80 15.52
C LYS A 160 -10.55 8.05 15.09
N GLU A 161 -9.90 8.99 14.42
CA GLU A 161 -10.53 10.21 13.90
C GLU A 161 -11.66 9.87 12.93
N LEU A 162 -11.49 8.80 12.14
CA LEU A 162 -12.49 8.32 11.18
C LEU A 162 -13.49 7.31 11.77
N GLY A 163 -13.38 6.95 13.04
CA GLY A 163 -14.26 5.96 13.66
C GLY A 163 -14.13 4.55 13.09
N LEU A 164 -13.02 4.23 12.44
CA LEU A 164 -12.77 2.90 11.90
C LEU A 164 -12.45 1.90 13.01
N ASP A 165 -12.93 0.66 12.85
CA ASP A 165 -12.79 -0.40 13.84
C ASP A 165 -11.33 -0.89 14.01
N ASP A 166 -11.08 -1.62 15.09
CA ASP A 166 -9.76 -2.15 15.42
C ASP A 166 -9.28 -3.27 14.50
N ALA A 167 -10.16 -3.79 13.63
CA ALA A 167 -9.78 -4.75 12.60
C ALA A 167 -8.87 -4.14 11.53
N VAL A 168 -8.87 -2.79 11.43
CA VAL A 168 -7.99 -2.05 10.53
C VAL A 168 -6.72 -1.64 11.25
N ASP A 169 -5.56 -2.07 10.74
CA ASP A 169 -4.23 -1.77 11.25
C ASP A 169 -3.29 -1.31 10.11
N PHE A 170 -2.04 -0.98 10.41
CA PHE A 170 -1.06 -0.58 9.38
C PHE A 170 -0.92 -1.65 8.29
N HIS A 171 -1.01 -2.93 8.64
CA HIS A 171 -0.90 -4.01 7.67
C HIS A 171 -2.13 -4.11 6.75
N SER A 172 -3.24 -3.50 7.15
CA SER A 172 -4.43 -3.38 6.31
C SER A 172 -4.19 -2.61 5.02
N LEU A 173 -3.21 -1.68 4.97
CA LEU A 173 -2.79 -1.03 3.72
C LEU A 173 -2.31 -2.06 2.69
N ARG A 174 -1.49 -3.00 3.12
CA ARG A 174 -1.02 -4.08 2.24
C ARG A 174 -2.13 -5.09 1.92
N ARG A 175 -3.01 -5.42 2.88
CA ARG A 175 -4.18 -6.25 2.59
C ARG A 175 -5.08 -5.59 1.54
N SER A 176 -5.29 -4.27 1.67
CA SER A 176 -6.06 -3.48 0.69
C SER A 176 -5.41 -3.47 -0.68
N TYR A 177 -4.09 -3.33 -0.77
CA TYR A 177 -3.37 -3.44 -2.03
C TYR A 177 -3.70 -4.76 -2.74
N VAL A 178 -3.58 -5.89 -2.04
CA VAL A 178 -3.88 -7.21 -2.60
C VAL A 178 -5.35 -7.34 -2.98
N THR A 179 -6.26 -6.99 -2.06
CA THR A 179 -7.71 -7.10 -2.28
C THR A 179 -8.16 -6.24 -3.44
N HIS A 180 -7.75 -4.98 -3.50
CA HIS A 180 -8.17 -4.05 -4.54
C HIS A 180 -7.64 -4.45 -5.91
N LEU A 181 -6.39 -4.89 -6.03
CA LEU A 181 -5.85 -5.36 -7.30
C LEU A 181 -6.60 -6.59 -7.81
N ILE A 182 -6.90 -7.57 -6.96
CA ILE A 182 -7.68 -8.73 -7.35
C ILE A 182 -9.12 -8.31 -7.75
N GLU A 183 -9.75 -7.40 -7.01
CA GLU A 183 -11.07 -6.87 -7.32
C GLU A 183 -11.12 -6.04 -8.60
N ASP A 184 -9.99 -5.42 -8.97
CA ASP A 184 -9.81 -4.69 -10.23
C ASP A 184 -9.40 -5.59 -11.41
N GLY A 185 -9.29 -6.91 -11.17
CA GLY A 185 -9.07 -7.90 -12.21
C GLY A 185 -7.59 -8.16 -12.56
N TRP A 186 -6.66 -7.70 -11.72
CA TRP A 186 -5.24 -8.00 -11.92
C TRP A 186 -4.95 -9.48 -11.75
N ASP A 187 -4.00 -10.01 -12.52
CA ASP A 187 -3.57 -11.39 -12.41
C ASP A 187 -3.09 -11.72 -10.99
N PRO A 188 -3.65 -12.78 -10.34
CA PRO A 188 -3.31 -13.13 -8.96
C PRO A 188 -1.83 -13.48 -8.78
N ARG A 189 -1.17 -14.02 -9.82
CA ARG A 189 0.25 -14.35 -9.79
C ARG A 189 1.09 -13.08 -9.77
N PHE A 190 0.73 -12.09 -10.61
CA PHE A 190 1.33 -10.77 -10.56
C PHE A 190 1.23 -10.16 -9.16
N VAL A 191 0.04 -10.14 -8.57
CA VAL A 191 -0.19 -9.59 -7.22
C VAL A 191 0.65 -10.35 -6.17
N GLN A 192 0.73 -11.67 -6.28
CA GLN A 192 1.53 -12.51 -5.38
C GLN A 192 3.03 -12.17 -5.45
N GLU A 193 3.56 -12.01 -6.65
CA GLU A 193 4.97 -11.63 -6.88
C GLU A 193 5.26 -10.24 -6.31
N GLN A 194 4.39 -9.25 -6.55
CA GLN A 194 4.50 -7.90 -6.01
C GLN A 194 4.64 -7.90 -4.49
N VAL A 195 3.82 -8.66 -3.80
CA VAL A 195 3.87 -8.71 -2.32
C VAL A 195 4.89 -9.70 -1.77
N GLY A 196 5.52 -10.54 -2.61
CA GLY A 196 6.57 -11.49 -2.19
C GLY A 196 6.04 -12.59 -1.28
N HIS A 197 4.91 -13.21 -1.65
CA HIS A 197 4.37 -14.40 -1.00
C HIS A 197 4.90 -15.67 -1.68
N GLU A 198 5.80 -16.43 -1.04
CA GLU A 198 6.37 -17.64 -1.60
C GLU A 198 5.41 -18.86 -1.59
N HIS A 199 4.46 -18.88 -0.68
CA HIS A 199 3.61 -20.04 -0.41
C HIS A 199 2.14 -19.70 -0.18
N ALA A 200 1.68 -18.55 -0.68
CA ALA A 200 0.24 -18.36 -0.69
C ALA A 200 -0.35 -19.36 -1.68
N SER A 201 -1.06 -20.37 -1.20
CA SER A 201 -1.94 -21.13 -2.08
C SER A 201 -2.82 -20.13 -2.83
N THR A 202 -3.08 -20.35 -4.11
CA THR A 202 -3.97 -19.51 -4.92
C THR A 202 -5.29 -19.22 -4.18
N THR A 203 -5.74 -20.15 -3.38
CA THR A 203 -6.91 -20.06 -2.51
C THR A 203 -6.81 -18.94 -1.48
N SER A 204 -5.62 -18.65 -0.89
CA SER A 204 -5.49 -17.60 0.14
C SER A 204 -5.57 -16.18 -0.44
N ILE A 205 -5.25 -15.98 -1.70
CA ILE A 205 -5.42 -14.68 -2.38
C ILE A 205 -6.91 -14.41 -2.60
N TYR A 206 -7.67 -15.42 -3.04
CA TYR A 206 -9.12 -15.28 -3.26
C TYR A 206 -9.96 -15.21 -1.97
N THR A 207 -9.42 -15.64 -0.83
CA THR A 207 -10.14 -15.50 0.46
C THR A 207 -10.18 -14.07 0.98
N CYS A 208 -9.32 -13.17 0.48
CA CYS A 208 -9.30 -11.78 0.92
C CYS A 208 -10.28 -10.85 0.16
N VAL A 209 -10.91 -11.35 -0.92
CA VAL A 209 -11.86 -10.54 -1.69
C VAL A 209 -13.21 -10.37 -0.96
N SER A 210 -13.84 -9.23 -1.17
CA SER A 210 -15.12 -8.91 -0.55
C SER A 210 -16.26 -9.83 -1.02
N SER A 211 -17.30 -9.95 -0.19
CA SER A 211 -18.52 -10.68 -0.56
C SER A 211 -19.20 -10.07 -1.80
N ASP A 212 -19.11 -8.74 -1.96
CA ASP A 212 -19.66 -8.03 -3.10
C ASP A 212 -18.91 -8.33 -4.40
N PHE A 213 -17.59 -8.46 -4.33
CA PHE A 213 -16.78 -8.90 -5.48
C PHE A 213 -17.20 -10.31 -5.91
N ARG A 214 -17.35 -11.24 -4.97
CA ARG A 214 -17.77 -12.62 -5.25
C ARG A 214 -19.14 -12.65 -5.94
N LYS A 215 -20.12 -11.86 -5.44
CA LYS A 215 -21.44 -11.75 -6.03
C LYS A 215 -21.39 -11.17 -7.44
N ARG A 216 -20.64 -10.07 -7.65
CA ARG A 216 -20.48 -9.45 -8.97
C ARG A 216 -19.79 -10.38 -9.97
N THR A 217 -18.76 -11.09 -9.53
CA THR A 217 -18.03 -12.05 -10.38
C THR A 217 -18.96 -13.20 -10.79
N LEU A 218 -19.68 -13.78 -9.82
CA LEU A 218 -20.68 -14.81 -10.12
C LEU A 218 -21.73 -14.30 -11.12
N ARG A 219 -22.30 -13.11 -10.88
CA ARG A 219 -23.30 -12.52 -11.76
C ARG A 219 -22.78 -12.34 -13.18
N ARG A 220 -21.57 -11.77 -13.33
CA ARG A 220 -20.92 -11.58 -14.63
C ARG A 220 -20.77 -12.89 -15.39
N HIS A 221 -20.33 -13.96 -14.74
CA HIS A 221 -20.20 -15.27 -15.39
C HIS A 221 -21.54 -15.88 -15.77
N LEU A 222 -22.55 -15.76 -14.90
CA LEU A 222 -23.91 -16.24 -15.23
C LEU A 222 -24.49 -15.47 -16.40
N ASP A 223 -24.38 -14.14 -16.42
CA ASP A 223 -24.88 -13.30 -17.50
C ASP A 223 -24.16 -13.60 -18.84
N ALA A 224 -22.84 -13.86 -18.82
CA ALA A 224 -22.06 -14.27 -19.98
C ALA A 224 -22.53 -15.64 -20.52
N THR A 225 -22.70 -16.62 -19.64
CA THR A 225 -23.18 -17.97 -20.03
C THR A 225 -24.58 -17.94 -20.63
N VAL A 226 -25.48 -17.11 -20.07
CA VAL A 226 -26.83 -16.93 -20.61
C VAL A 226 -26.75 -16.27 -21.98
N THR A 227 -25.91 -15.26 -22.18
CA THR A 227 -25.75 -14.57 -23.47
C THR A 227 -25.20 -15.53 -24.53
N GLU A 228 -24.20 -16.34 -24.22
CA GLU A 228 -23.65 -17.35 -25.14
C GLU A 228 -24.68 -18.41 -25.50
N ALA A 229 -25.49 -18.86 -24.54
CA ALA A 229 -26.56 -19.84 -24.79
C ALA A 229 -27.65 -19.30 -25.71
N LEU A 230 -28.02 -18.02 -25.57
CA LEU A 230 -29.00 -17.38 -26.44
C LEU A 230 -28.48 -17.16 -27.87
N GLN A 231 -27.20 -16.76 -28.01
CA GLN A 231 -26.53 -16.58 -29.30
C GLN A 231 -26.33 -17.90 -30.04
N GLY A 232 -26.09 -19.00 -29.32
CA GLY A 232 -25.96 -20.34 -29.89
C GLY A 232 -27.25 -20.95 -30.39
N GLN A 233 -28.43 -20.41 -30.02
CA GLN A 233 -29.76 -20.83 -30.50
C GLN A 233 -30.23 -20.09 -31.76
N GLU A 234 -29.58 -18.99 -32.14
CA GLU A 234 -29.92 -18.17 -33.31
C GLU A 234 -29.12 -18.54 -34.57
N ALA A 235 -28.29 -19.59 -34.56
CA ALA A 235 -27.61 -20.06 -35.77
C ALA A 235 -28.63 -20.81 -36.65
N PRO A 236 -29.01 -20.29 -37.83
CA PRO A 236 -29.96 -20.95 -38.71
C PRO A 236 -29.36 -22.20 -39.35
N ALA A 237 -30.20 -23.25 -39.50
CA ALA A 237 -29.90 -24.47 -40.22
C ALA A 237 -29.73 -24.20 -41.72
#